data_f6232e0fe3c6c974c39e086a3248ee61
#
_entry.id   f6232e0fe3c6c974c39e086a3248ee61
#
_cell.length_a   1.000
_cell.length_b   1.000
_cell.length_c   1.000
_cell.angle_alpha   90.00
_cell.angle_beta   90.00
_cell.angle_gamma   90.00
#
_symmetry.space_group_name_H-M   'P 1'
#
loop_
_entity.id
_entity.type
_entity.pdbx_description
1 polymer ?
#
loop_
_entity_poly.entity_id
_entity_poly.type
_entity_poly.pdbx_seq_one_letter_code
_entity_poly.pdbx_strand_id
1 'polypeptide(L)' 'MFWIKVKSPRYEQSRRFDGMIGEVVGHWGPENSSNARAGYMVEFSNGEIVGLTDEEVEVVEPPRSGK' A
#
# COMPACT_ATOMS: atom_id res chain seq x y z
N MET A 1 -10.34 -7.20 -3.27
CA MET A 1 -9.40 -6.20 -3.75
C MET A 1 -8.09 -6.86 -4.13
N PHE A 2 -7.10 -6.10 -4.54
CA PHE A 2 -5.85 -6.70 -4.95
C PHE A 2 -4.79 -6.48 -3.86
N TRP A 3 -3.65 -7.11 -4.06
CA TRP A 3 -2.56 -7.08 -3.09
C TRP A 3 -1.38 -6.32 -3.65
N ILE A 4 -0.64 -5.67 -2.77
CA ILE A 4 0.54 -4.90 -3.15
C ILE A 4 1.69 -5.21 -2.22
N LYS A 5 2.89 -4.92 -2.70
CA LYS A 5 4.11 -4.98 -1.90
C LYS A 5 4.71 -3.58 -1.85
N VAL A 6 5.11 -3.15 -0.68
CA VAL A 6 5.78 -1.86 -0.53
C VAL A 6 7.21 -2.02 -1.01
N LYS A 7 7.60 -1.26 -2.04
CA LYS A 7 8.92 -1.44 -2.66
C LYS A 7 9.78 -0.20 -2.63
N SER A 8 9.18 0.97 -2.56
CA SER A 8 9.94 2.23 -2.63
C SER A 8 9.30 3.26 -1.72
N PRO A 9 9.28 3.01 -0.41
CA PRO A 9 8.60 3.95 0.49
C PRO A 9 9.31 5.30 0.48
N ARG A 10 8.53 6.36 0.30
CA ARG A 10 9.07 7.70 0.13
C ARG A 10 8.82 8.59 1.35
N TYR A 11 7.92 8.17 2.22
CA TYR A 11 7.52 8.96 3.37
C TYR A 11 7.83 8.21 4.64
N GLU A 12 8.03 8.95 5.71
CA GLU A 12 8.44 8.35 6.97
C GLU A 12 7.42 7.31 7.44
N GLN A 13 6.14 7.60 7.29
CA GLN A 13 5.11 6.68 7.77
C GLN A 13 5.04 5.40 6.97
N SER A 14 5.59 5.37 5.76
CA SER A 14 5.55 4.17 4.94
C SER A 14 6.83 3.35 5.02
N ARG A 15 7.90 3.92 5.53
CA ARG A 15 9.20 3.24 5.49
C ARG A 15 9.25 1.99 6.32
N ARG A 16 8.54 1.96 7.44
CA ARG A 16 8.56 0.77 8.29
C ARG A 16 7.81 -0.41 7.67
N PHE A 17 7.11 -0.16 6.58
CA PHE A 17 6.40 -1.23 5.85
C PHE A 17 7.16 -1.71 4.63
N ASP A 18 8.39 -1.24 4.43
CA ASP A 18 9.19 -1.62 3.26
C ASP A 18 9.29 -3.14 3.15
N GLY A 19 8.94 -3.65 1.97
CA GLY A 19 8.97 -5.09 1.72
C GLY A 19 7.74 -5.84 2.17
N MET A 20 6.84 -5.19 2.87
CA MET A 20 5.63 -5.87 3.38
C MET A 20 4.55 -5.94 2.31
N ILE A 21 3.73 -6.96 2.41
CA ILE A 21 2.60 -7.18 1.50
C ILE A 21 1.32 -6.89 2.26
N GLY A 22 0.42 -6.15 1.63
CA GLY A 22 -0.86 -5.85 2.23
C GLY A 22 -1.97 -5.86 1.20
N GLU A 23 -3.20 -5.82 1.68
CA GLU A 23 -4.36 -5.84 0.83
C GLU A 23 -4.89 -4.41 0.64
N VAL A 24 -5.17 -4.05 -0.61
CA VAL A 24 -5.76 -2.75 -0.90
C VAL A 24 -7.22 -2.77 -0.50
N VAL A 25 -7.59 -1.88 0.42
CA VAL A 25 -8.98 -1.80 0.90
C VAL A 25 -9.64 -0.48 0.49
N GLY A 26 -8.91 0.40 -0.15
CA GLY A 26 -9.46 1.66 -0.65
C GLY A 26 -8.43 2.35 -1.52
N HIS A 27 -8.85 3.45 -2.14
CA HIS A 27 -7.93 4.21 -2.99
C HIS A 27 -8.40 5.65 -3.06
N TRP A 28 -7.49 6.54 -3.50
CA TRP A 28 -7.85 7.92 -3.77
C TRP A 28 -7.20 8.36 -5.07
N GLY A 29 -7.84 9.38 -5.69
CA GLY A 29 -7.28 9.99 -6.88
C GLY A 29 -6.40 11.18 -6.52
N PRO A 30 -5.66 11.72 -7.50
CA PRO A 30 -4.76 12.84 -7.23
C PRO A 30 -5.49 14.10 -6.75
N GLU A 31 -6.74 14.27 -7.11
CA GLU A 31 -7.51 15.43 -6.70
C GLU A 31 -7.82 15.43 -5.21
N ASN A 32 -7.71 14.29 -4.56
CA ASN A 32 -7.98 14.15 -3.13
C ASN A 32 -6.72 14.04 -2.30
N SER A 33 -5.59 14.45 -2.86
CA SER A 33 -4.30 14.30 -2.20
C SER A 33 -3.57 15.64 -2.21
N SER A 34 -2.94 15.97 -1.11
CA SER A 34 -2.20 17.23 -1.00
C SER A 34 -0.97 17.26 -1.91
N ASN A 35 -0.45 16.11 -2.30
CA ASN A 35 0.72 16.05 -3.18
C ASN A 35 0.35 15.68 -4.62
N ALA A 36 -0.94 15.72 -4.95
CA ALA A 36 -1.44 15.44 -6.30
C ALA A 36 -1.06 14.05 -6.81
N ARG A 37 -0.98 13.07 -5.91
CA ARG A 37 -0.66 11.68 -6.28
C ARG A 37 -1.81 10.77 -5.91
N ALA A 38 -2.12 9.85 -6.80
CA ALA A 38 -3.07 8.78 -6.49
C ALA A 38 -2.43 7.81 -5.51
N GLY A 39 -3.25 7.06 -4.80
CA GLY A 39 -2.71 6.12 -3.84
C GLY A 39 -3.75 5.12 -3.38
N TYR A 40 -3.32 4.27 -2.45
CA TYR A 40 -4.12 3.17 -1.95
C TYR A 40 -4.12 3.15 -0.44
N MET A 41 -5.27 2.79 0.13
CA MET A 41 -5.35 2.42 1.54
C MET A 41 -5.07 0.94 1.63
N VAL A 42 -4.05 0.56 2.39
CA VAL A 42 -3.55 -0.80 2.42
C VAL A 42 -3.62 -1.31 3.85
N GLU A 43 -4.22 -2.47 4.03
CA GLU A 43 -4.31 -3.12 5.33
C GLU A 43 -3.25 -4.21 5.41
N PHE A 44 -2.43 -4.15 6.45
CA PHE A 44 -1.38 -5.13 6.68
C PHE A 44 -1.84 -6.17 7.69
N SER A 45 -1.05 -7.25 7.82
CA SER A 45 -1.44 -8.39 8.64
C SER A 45 -1.59 -8.04 10.12
N ASN A 46 -0.95 -6.96 10.57
CA ASN A 46 -1.09 -6.52 11.97
C ASN A 46 -2.35 -5.68 12.21
N GLY A 47 -3.19 -5.51 11.18
CA GLY A 47 -4.42 -4.74 11.31
C GLY A 47 -4.29 -3.26 11.02
N GLU A 48 -3.09 -2.77 10.79
CA GLU A 48 -2.90 -1.36 10.48
C GLU A 48 -3.29 -1.06 9.05
N ILE A 49 -3.90 0.10 8.85
CA ILE A 49 -4.26 0.59 7.51
C ILE A 49 -3.43 1.84 7.26
N VAL A 50 -2.70 1.84 6.16
CA VAL A 50 -1.74 2.89 5.84
C VAL A 50 -2.02 3.40 4.42
N GLY A 51 -1.93 4.70 4.22
CA GLY A 51 -2.04 5.29 2.88
C GLY A 51 -0.69 5.28 2.20
N LEU A 52 -0.63 4.73 1.00
CA LEU A 52 0.60 4.63 0.22
C LEU A 52 0.33 5.18 -1.17
N THR A 53 1.26 5.96 -1.69
CA THR A 53 1.11 6.46 -3.05
C THR A 53 1.37 5.34 -4.05
N ASP A 54 0.88 5.54 -5.27
CA ASP A 54 0.98 4.51 -6.31
C ASP A 54 2.43 4.18 -6.66
N GLU A 55 3.35 5.11 -6.50
CA GLU A 55 4.75 4.86 -6.84
C GLU A 55 5.51 4.13 -5.74
N GLU A 56 4.92 3.99 -4.55
CA GLU A 56 5.56 3.31 -3.45
C GLU A 56 5.32 1.80 -3.43
N VAL A 57 4.40 1.32 -4.27
CA VAL A 57 3.95 -0.06 -4.21
C VAL A 57 3.97 -0.69 -5.58
N GLU A 58 3.95 -2.02 -5.59
CA GLU A 58 3.73 -2.77 -6.82
C GLU A 58 2.66 -3.81 -6.57
N VAL A 59 1.87 -4.10 -7.60
CA VAL A 59 0.82 -5.10 -7.50
C VAL A 59 1.45 -6.48 -7.50
N VAL A 60 1.02 -7.31 -6.58
CA VAL A 60 1.55 -8.67 -6.45
C VAL A 60 0.38 -9.64 -6.33
N GLU A 61 0.68 -10.92 -6.48
CA GLU A 61 -0.33 -11.94 -6.26
C GLU A 61 -0.63 -12.05 -4.78
N PRO A 62 -1.86 -12.48 -4.41
CA PRO A 62 -2.18 -12.70 -3.01
C PRO A 62 -1.21 -13.70 -2.40
N PRO A 63 -0.82 -13.48 -1.15
CA PRO A 63 0.06 -14.44 -0.49
C PRO A 63 -0.64 -15.77 -0.35
N ARG A 64 0.12 -16.84 -0.48
CA ARG A 64 -0.44 -18.16 -0.30
C ARG A 64 -0.67 -18.40 1.18
N SER A 65 -1.80 -18.99 1.50
CA SER A 65 -2.20 -19.13 2.89
C SER A 65 -1.79 -20.47 3.45
N GLY A 66 -0.52 -20.80 3.31
CA GLY A 66 0.01 -21.92 4.03
C GLY A 66 -0.53 -23.26 3.62
N LYS A 67 -0.80 -23.42 2.37
CA LYS A 67 -1.32 -24.69 1.98
C LYS A 67 -0.31 -25.48 1.36
#